data_cb63155c79bce121d22272a4de33b388
#
_entry.id   cb63155c79bce121d22272a4de33b388
#
_cell.length_a   1.000
_cell.length_b   1.000
_cell.length_c   1.000
_cell.angle_alpha   90.00
_cell.angle_beta   90.00
_cell.angle_gamma   90.00
#
_symmetry.space_group_name_H-M   'P 1'
#
loop_
_entity.id
_entity.type
_entity.pdbx_description
1 polymer ?
#
loop_
_entity_poly.entity_id
_entity_poly.type
_entity_poly.pdbx_seq_one_letter_code
_entity_poly.pdbx_strand_id
1 'polypeptide(L)'
;MKSAFPGQFSSNPKNIKNLWEEAIIALDANVLLDLYRYSDSTRSAFLNVLELMRERVWISYQVAGEYFSNRLSVISAQAKHYDDSVKVLEKLRASFENQKQHPFVAGETLAGFVESFNKLVSELKESQAAHARRISEDEIKEILGDLFDGRVGPSYDDARLEGMITDGAERYKNKIPPGFKDESKPIGEQLKDRCAPYGDYIGWMQLMDYSKLEGRGVIFVTGDVKEDWWLRHSGKTIGPL
;
A
#
# COMPACT_ATOMS: atom_id res chain seq x y z
N MET A 1 35.42 7.68 -5.02
CA MET A 1 34.49 6.98 -4.14
C MET A 1 33.04 7.44 -4.37
N LYS A 2 32.70 8.74 -4.24
CA LYS A 2 31.30 9.23 -4.43
C LYS A 2 30.72 8.92 -5.81
N SER A 3 31.51 9.03 -6.87
CA SER A 3 31.09 8.72 -8.24
C SER A 3 30.90 7.22 -8.52
N ALA A 4 31.64 6.36 -7.81
CA ALA A 4 31.56 4.90 -7.96
C ALA A 4 30.47 4.29 -7.07
N PHE A 5 30.08 4.96 -5.98
CA PHE A 5 29.08 4.51 -5.02
C PHE A 5 28.10 5.63 -4.67
N PRO A 6 27.34 6.17 -5.65
CA PRO A 6 26.50 7.35 -5.42
C PRO A 6 25.41 7.11 -4.39
N GLY A 7 24.85 5.89 -4.31
CA GLY A 7 23.79 5.51 -3.35
C GLY A 7 24.25 5.51 -1.87
N GLN A 8 25.55 5.49 -1.61
CA GLN A 8 26.10 5.52 -0.25
C GLN A 8 26.33 6.94 0.29
N PHE A 9 26.05 7.95 -0.50
CA PHE A 9 26.29 9.35 -0.12
C PHE A 9 25.01 10.17 -0.26
N SER A 10 24.81 11.09 0.67
CA SER A 10 23.68 12.02 0.60
C SER A 10 23.69 12.81 -0.71
N SER A 11 22.55 12.86 -1.37
CA SER A 11 22.37 13.67 -2.57
C SER A 11 22.60 15.15 -2.28
N ASN A 12 23.15 15.88 -3.26
CA ASN A 12 23.29 17.32 -3.16
C ASN A 12 21.91 17.98 -3.02
N PRO A 13 21.69 18.93 -2.09
CA PRO A 13 20.40 19.62 -1.92
C PRO A 13 19.81 20.17 -3.22
N LYS A 14 20.65 20.66 -4.13
CA LYS A 14 20.20 21.13 -5.45
C LYS A 14 19.61 20.00 -6.30
N ASN A 15 20.23 18.82 -6.27
CA ASN A 15 19.72 17.67 -6.99
C ASN A 15 18.39 17.18 -6.41
N ILE A 16 18.24 17.22 -5.08
CA ILE A 16 17.00 16.88 -4.41
C ILE A 16 15.88 17.85 -4.82
N LYS A 17 16.16 19.15 -4.87
CA LYS A 17 15.20 20.16 -5.31
C LYS A 17 14.76 19.89 -6.75
N ASN A 18 15.68 19.67 -7.67
CA ASN A 18 15.38 19.37 -9.07
C ASN A 18 14.52 18.07 -9.20
N LEU A 19 14.83 17.03 -8.41
CA LEU A 19 14.01 15.82 -8.38
C LEU A 19 12.57 16.13 -7.95
N TRP A 20 12.37 16.93 -6.89
CA TRP A 20 11.03 17.32 -6.45
C TRP A 20 10.27 18.16 -7.47
N GLU A 21 10.95 18.92 -8.31
CA GLU A 21 10.34 19.77 -9.33
C GLU A 21 10.03 19.00 -10.64
N GLU A 22 10.85 18.02 -11.02
CA GLU A 22 10.82 17.44 -12.38
C GLU A 22 10.60 15.92 -12.43
N ALA A 23 10.89 15.19 -11.34
CA ALA A 23 10.85 13.74 -11.37
C ALA A 23 9.44 13.17 -11.60
N ILE A 24 9.38 11.98 -12.19
CA ILE A 24 8.21 11.13 -12.21
C ILE A 24 7.94 10.69 -10.76
N ILE A 25 6.70 10.77 -10.33
CA ILE A 25 6.24 10.27 -9.03
C ILE A 25 5.55 8.93 -9.28
N ALA A 26 6.26 7.86 -9.01
CA ALA A 26 5.77 6.52 -9.18
C ALA A 26 5.29 5.96 -7.85
N LEU A 27 4.06 5.41 -7.85
CA LEU A 27 3.46 4.83 -6.65
C LEU A 27 3.52 3.31 -6.71
N ASP A 28 3.72 2.71 -5.55
CA ASP A 28 3.58 1.28 -5.33
C ASP A 28 2.12 0.88 -5.08
N ALA A 29 1.76 -0.37 -5.33
CA ALA A 29 0.42 -0.89 -5.11
C ALA A 29 -0.05 -0.76 -3.65
N ASN A 30 0.86 -0.95 -2.69
CA ASN A 30 0.54 -0.79 -1.27
C ASN A 30 0.08 0.64 -0.94
N VAL A 31 0.65 1.67 -1.57
CA VAL A 31 0.25 3.07 -1.37
C VAL A 31 -1.17 3.33 -1.87
N LEU A 32 -1.54 2.75 -3.03
CA LEU A 32 -2.91 2.83 -3.55
C LEU A 32 -3.91 2.07 -2.67
N LEU A 33 -3.52 0.91 -2.17
CA LEU A 33 -4.34 0.07 -1.29
C LEU A 33 -4.52 0.70 0.10
N ASP A 34 -3.56 1.49 0.57
CA ASP A 34 -3.66 2.19 1.85
C ASP A 34 -4.76 3.27 1.87
N LEU A 35 -5.21 3.76 0.71
CA LEU A 35 -6.36 4.66 0.62
C LEU A 35 -7.63 4.06 1.21
N TYR A 36 -7.78 2.73 1.21
CA TYR A 36 -8.88 2.04 1.87
C TYR A 36 -8.71 1.91 3.39
N ARG A 37 -7.50 2.14 3.91
CA ARG A 37 -7.14 2.02 5.32
C ARG A 37 -7.13 3.37 6.03
N TYR A 38 -6.94 4.46 5.29
CA TYR A 38 -6.87 5.81 5.84
C TYR A 38 -8.23 6.33 6.30
N SER A 39 -8.21 7.22 7.30
CA SER A 39 -9.38 8.05 7.61
C SER A 39 -9.77 8.91 6.40
N ASP A 40 -11.03 9.35 6.35
CA ASP A 40 -11.51 10.16 5.24
C ASP A 40 -10.70 11.45 5.07
N SER A 41 -10.29 12.09 6.17
CA SER A 41 -9.46 13.30 6.13
C SER A 41 -8.07 13.02 5.58
N THR A 42 -7.42 11.93 6.00
CA THR A 42 -6.08 11.54 5.50
C THR A 42 -6.16 11.14 4.03
N ARG A 43 -7.17 10.37 3.64
CA ARG A 43 -7.41 9.97 2.25
C ARG A 43 -7.61 11.19 1.35
N SER A 44 -8.48 12.11 1.75
CA SER A 44 -8.74 13.33 0.99
C SER A 44 -7.49 14.20 0.83
N ALA A 45 -6.71 14.36 1.90
CA ALA A 45 -5.44 15.10 1.83
C ALA A 45 -4.44 14.44 0.86
N PHE A 46 -4.33 13.09 0.91
CA PHE A 46 -3.43 12.36 0.03
C PHE A 46 -3.86 12.44 -1.44
N LEU A 47 -5.15 12.24 -1.74
CA LEU A 47 -5.70 12.38 -3.10
C LEU A 47 -5.51 13.80 -3.64
N ASN A 48 -5.69 14.83 -2.82
CA ASN A 48 -5.41 16.21 -3.21
C ASN A 48 -3.93 16.43 -3.58
N VAL A 49 -3.00 15.83 -2.85
CA VAL A 49 -1.57 15.89 -3.19
C VAL A 49 -1.29 15.20 -4.53
N LEU A 50 -1.88 14.03 -4.76
CA LEU A 50 -1.74 13.32 -6.04
C LEU A 50 -2.32 14.14 -7.21
N GLU A 51 -3.46 14.79 -7.01
CA GLU A 51 -4.08 15.64 -8.02
C GLU A 51 -3.21 16.86 -8.35
N LEU A 52 -2.61 17.51 -7.35
CA LEU A 52 -1.64 18.60 -7.56
C LEU A 52 -0.41 18.16 -8.38
N MET A 53 -0.07 16.87 -8.30
CA MET A 53 1.07 16.28 -9.00
C MET A 53 0.66 15.49 -10.25
N ARG A 54 -0.61 15.59 -10.68
CA ARG A 54 -1.23 14.77 -11.75
C ARG A 54 -0.33 14.57 -12.97
N GLU A 55 0.32 15.63 -13.47
CA GLU A 55 1.16 15.58 -14.66
C GLU A 55 2.46 14.77 -14.50
N ARG A 56 2.77 14.37 -13.27
CA ARG A 56 4.00 13.64 -12.94
C ARG A 56 3.76 12.29 -12.27
N VAL A 57 2.51 12.01 -11.85
CA VAL A 57 2.18 10.69 -11.27
C VAL A 57 2.11 9.63 -12.35
N TRP A 58 2.60 8.46 -12.02
CA TRP A 58 2.62 7.31 -12.91
C TRP A 58 2.63 6.01 -12.13
N ILE A 59 2.06 4.96 -12.68
CA ILE A 59 2.16 3.60 -12.14
C ILE A 59 2.51 2.60 -13.24
N SER A 60 3.22 1.54 -12.86
CA SER A 60 3.49 0.45 -13.79
C SER A 60 2.24 -0.40 -14.01
N TYR A 61 2.20 -1.12 -15.13
CA TYR A 61 1.13 -2.10 -15.40
C TYR A 61 1.01 -3.16 -14.30
N GLN A 62 2.16 -3.60 -13.78
CA GLN A 62 2.23 -4.54 -12.67
C GLN A 62 1.55 -3.99 -11.41
N VAL A 63 1.85 -2.76 -11.04
CA VAL A 63 1.24 -2.08 -9.88
C VAL A 63 -0.27 -1.93 -10.05
N ALA A 64 -0.74 -1.52 -11.24
CA ALA A 64 -2.16 -1.42 -11.53
C ALA A 64 -2.86 -2.79 -11.40
N GLY A 65 -2.25 -3.84 -11.95
CA GLY A 65 -2.75 -5.21 -11.87
C GLY A 65 -2.82 -5.73 -10.44
N GLU A 66 -1.82 -5.44 -9.63
CA GLU A 66 -1.76 -5.81 -8.22
C GLU A 66 -2.82 -5.06 -7.39
N TYR A 67 -3.00 -3.77 -7.63
CA TYR A 67 -4.07 -2.99 -7.02
C TYR A 67 -5.44 -3.62 -7.29
N PHE A 68 -5.78 -3.91 -8.56
CA PHE A 68 -7.06 -4.53 -8.91
C PHE A 68 -7.24 -5.93 -8.32
N SER A 69 -6.17 -6.71 -8.23
CA SER A 69 -6.22 -8.07 -7.67
C SER A 69 -6.45 -8.06 -6.15
N ASN A 70 -5.95 -7.07 -5.44
CA ASN A 70 -5.94 -7.05 -3.98
C ASN A 70 -7.01 -6.13 -3.36
N ARG A 71 -7.57 -5.14 -4.10
CA ARG A 71 -8.43 -4.13 -3.50
C ARG A 71 -9.65 -4.69 -2.79
N LEU A 72 -10.35 -5.68 -3.39
CA LEU A 72 -11.55 -6.27 -2.77
C LEU A 72 -11.23 -6.98 -1.45
N SER A 73 -10.09 -7.66 -1.38
CA SER A 73 -9.61 -8.29 -0.15
C SER A 73 -9.30 -7.24 0.93
N VAL A 74 -8.70 -6.11 0.54
CA VAL A 74 -8.40 -5.01 1.46
C VAL A 74 -9.69 -4.37 1.97
N ILE A 75 -10.67 -4.08 1.11
CA ILE A 75 -11.99 -3.54 1.50
C ILE A 75 -12.66 -4.48 2.52
N SER A 76 -12.70 -5.78 2.21
CA SER A 76 -13.32 -6.79 3.09
C SER A 76 -12.60 -6.89 4.44
N ALA A 77 -11.27 -6.81 4.45
CA ALA A 77 -10.48 -6.83 5.67
C ALA A 77 -10.77 -5.61 6.55
N GLN A 78 -10.92 -4.40 5.96
CA GLN A 78 -11.29 -3.20 6.73
C GLN A 78 -12.69 -3.34 7.35
N ALA A 79 -13.68 -3.80 6.58
CA ALA A 79 -15.03 -4.04 7.13
C ALA A 79 -14.99 -5.02 8.31
N LYS A 80 -14.17 -6.06 8.23
CA LYS A 80 -13.97 -7.02 9.33
C LYS A 80 -13.33 -6.37 10.57
N HIS A 81 -12.39 -5.43 10.41
CA HIS A 81 -11.80 -4.73 11.56
C HIS A 81 -12.83 -3.96 12.38
N TYR A 82 -13.81 -3.33 11.73
CA TYR A 82 -14.93 -2.69 12.44
C TYR A 82 -15.76 -3.71 13.22
N ASP A 83 -16.11 -4.84 12.60
CA ASP A 83 -16.83 -5.93 13.26
C ASP A 83 -16.12 -6.46 14.51
N ASP A 84 -14.82 -6.71 14.38
CA ASP A 84 -14.02 -7.23 15.48
C ASP A 84 -13.90 -6.20 16.61
N SER A 85 -13.79 -4.92 16.28
CA SER A 85 -13.80 -3.82 17.26
C SER A 85 -15.12 -3.74 18.01
N VAL A 86 -16.26 -3.84 17.32
CA VAL A 86 -17.59 -3.86 17.95
C VAL A 86 -17.73 -5.05 18.91
N LYS A 87 -17.31 -6.24 18.50
CA LYS A 87 -17.35 -7.44 19.38
C LYS A 87 -16.52 -7.27 20.65
N VAL A 88 -15.33 -6.68 20.54
CA VAL A 88 -14.47 -6.39 21.70
C VAL A 88 -15.16 -5.40 22.64
N LEU A 89 -15.75 -4.35 22.12
CA LEU A 89 -16.48 -3.34 22.88
C LEU A 89 -17.71 -3.93 23.57
N GLU A 90 -18.51 -4.74 22.86
CA GLU A 90 -19.70 -5.42 23.43
C GLU A 90 -19.30 -6.37 24.57
N LYS A 91 -18.20 -7.10 24.42
CA LYS A 91 -17.67 -7.96 25.49
C LYS A 91 -17.24 -7.16 26.73
N LEU A 92 -16.59 -6.01 26.50
CA LEU A 92 -16.20 -5.10 27.59
C LEU A 92 -17.42 -4.54 28.30
N ARG A 93 -18.44 -4.07 27.58
CA ARG A 93 -19.70 -3.60 28.12
C ARG A 93 -20.36 -4.65 29.00
N ALA A 94 -20.50 -5.88 28.48
CA ALA A 94 -21.12 -6.99 29.21
C ALA A 94 -20.39 -7.29 30.52
N SER A 95 -19.07 -7.08 30.61
CA SER A 95 -18.32 -7.28 31.85
C SER A 95 -18.65 -6.24 32.92
N PHE A 96 -18.92 -4.98 32.54
CA PHE A 96 -19.31 -3.92 33.49
C PHE A 96 -20.79 -3.98 33.90
N GLU A 97 -21.66 -4.50 33.03
CA GLU A 97 -23.07 -4.71 33.33
C GLU A 97 -23.31 -5.94 34.23
N ASN A 98 -22.30 -6.82 34.39
CA ASN A 98 -22.41 -8.02 35.21
C ASN A 98 -22.31 -7.70 36.69
N GLN A 99 -23.45 -7.66 37.37
CA GLN A 99 -23.52 -7.40 38.80
C GLN A 99 -23.05 -8.56 39.70
N LYS A 100 -22.68 -9.70 39.14
CA LYS A 100 -22.26 -10.90 39.90
C LYS A 100 -20.75 -11.06 39.98
N GLN A 101 -19.98 -10.26 39.30
CA GLN A 101 -18.52 -10.35 39.21
C GLN A 101 -17.86 -8.97 39.16
N HIS A 102 -16.73 -8.82 39.83
CA HIS A 102 -15.88 -7.62 39.72
C HIS A 102 -15.29 -7.49 38.30
N PRO A 103 -15.00 -6.25 37.87
CA PRO A 103 -15.10 -4.99 38.59
C PRO A 103 -16.54 -4.41 38.60
N PHE A 104 -16.93 -3.76 39.73
CA PHE A 104 -18.17 -3.01 39.83
C PHE A 104 -17.91 -1.51 39.65
N VAL A 105 -18.82 -0.82 38.95
CA VAL A 105 -18.84 0.64 38.81
C VAL A 105 -20.16 1.19 39.37
N ALA A 106 -20.15 2.45 39.78
CA ALA A 106 -21.36 3.12 40.24
C ALA A 106 -22.39 3.18 39.11
N GLY A 107 -23.69 3.04 39.45
CA GLY A 107 -24.77 2.99 38.46
C GLY A 107 -24.83 4.22 37.55
N GLU A 108 -24.57 5.42 38.08
CA GLU A 108 -24.51 6.63 37.29
C GLU A 108 -23.35 6.62 36.27
N THR A 109 -22.17 6.17 36.69
CA THR A 109 -21.00 6.00 35.81
C THR A 109 -21.28 4.97 34.71
N LEU A 110 -21.92 3.86 35.06
CA LEU A 110 -22.30 2.83 34.10
C LEU A 110 -23.31 3.37 33.08
N ALA A 111 -24.31 4.15 33.51
CA ALA A 111 -25.28 4.75 32.61
C ALA A 111 -24.62 5.69 31.58
N GLY A 112 -23.74 6.59 32.01
CA GLY A 112 -22.97 7.47 31.11
C GLY A 112 -22.06 6.70 30.15
N PHE A 113 -21.43 5.62 30.64
CA PHE A 113 -20.66 4.74 29.78
C PHE A 113 -21.52 4.07 28.69
N VAL A 114 -22.69 3.52 29.07
CA VAL A 114 -23.61 2.85 28.12
C VAL A 114 -24.10 3.81 27.04
N GLU A 115 -24.42 5.05 27.39
CA GLU A 115 -24.83 6.08 26.42
C GLU A 115 -23.70 6.36 25.40
N SER A 116 -22.50 6.64 25.89
CA SER A 116 -21.33 6.89 25.03
C SER A 116 -20.97 5.66 24.18
N PHE A 117 -21.09 4.48 24.77
CA PHE A 117 -20.88 3.20 24.09
C PHE A 117 -21.84 3.00 22.92
N ASN A 118 -23.15 3.23 23.13
CA ASN A 118 -24.14 3.06 22.09
C ASN A 118 -23.87 4.00 20.90
N LYS A 119 -23.48 5.25 21.18
CA LYS A 119 -23.08 6.21 20.16
C LYS A 119 -21.86 5.72 19.37
N LEU A 120 -20.82 5.29 20.06
CA LEU A 120 -19.60 4.78 19.44
C LEU A 120 -19.89 3.55 18.55
N VAL A 121 -20.68 2.60 19.04
CA VAL A 121 -21.04 1.40 18.26
C VAL A 121 -21.87 1.76 17.02
N SER A 122 -22.77 2.75 17.12
CA SER A 122 -23.52 3.24 15.95
C SER A 122 -22.59 3.81 14.89
N GLU A 123 -21.66 4.69 15.28
CA GLU A 123 -20.67 5.27 14.36
C GLU A 123 -19.77 4.20 13.70
N LEU A 124 -19.33 3.19 14.47
CA LEU A 124 -18.55 2.08 13.93
C LEU A 124 -19.33 1.24 12.91
N LYS A 125 -20.61 0.96 13.17
CA LYS A 125 -21.48 0.22 12.24
C LYS A 125 -21.79 1.01 10.96
N GLU A 126 -21.99 2.33 11.07
CA GLU A 126 -22.15 3.20 9.91
C GLU A 126 -20.89 3.23 9.04
N SER A 127 -19.73 3.37 9.67
CA SER A 127 -18.42 3.31 8.98
C SER A 127 -18.18 1.96 8.31
N GLN A 128 -18.50 0.85 9.00
CA GLN A 128 -18.44 -0.50 8.43
C GLN A 128 -19.31 -0.62 7.18
N ALA A 129 -20.56 -0.18 7.26
CA ALA A 129 -21.48 -0.23 6.13
C ALA A 129 -20.98 0.61 4.94
N ALA A 130 -20.38 1.77 5.20
CA ALA A 130 -19.76 2.61 4.18
C ALA A 130 -18.57 1.89 3.51
N HIS A 131 -17.70 1.24 4.29
CA HIS A 131 -16.60 0.45 3.75
C HIS A 131 -17.10 -0.76 2.93
N ALA A 132 -18.10 -1.49 3.43
CA ALA A 132 -18.65 -2.66 2.74
C ALA A 132 -19.28 -2.29 1.38
N ARG A 133 -19.92 -1.13 1.26
CA ARG A 133 -20.49 -0.64 -0.02
C ARG A 133 -19.45 -0.47 -1.12
N ARG A 134 -18.18 -0.18 -0.79
CA ARG A 134 -17.08 -0.05 -1.77
C ARG A 134 -16.79 -1.32 -2.56
N ILE A 135 -17.33 -2.47 -2.15
CA ILE A 135 -17.24 -3.69 -2.97
C ILE A 135 -17.95 -3.50 -4.32
N SER A 136 -19.11 -2.82 -4.31
CA SER A 136 -19.94 -2.56 -5.50
C SER A 136 -19.83 -1.13 -6.01
N GLU A 137 -19.67 -0.15 -5.11
CA GLU A 137 -19.64 1.29 -5.41
C GLU A 137 -18.36 1.88 -4.84
N ASP A 138 -17.29 1.84 -5.61
CA ASP A 138 -15.93 2.19 -5.17
C ASP A 138 -15.48 3.54 -5.71
N GLU A 139 -15.79 4.60 -4.96
CA GLU A 139 -15.41 5.96 -5.28
C GLU A 139 -13.89 6.16 -5.36
N ILE A 140 -13.12 5.39 -4.57
CA ILE A 140 -11.65 5.46 -4.58
C ILE A 140 -11.12 4.93 -5.91
N LYS A 141 -11.67 3.81 -6.37
CA LYS A 141 -11.30 3.20 -7.65
C LYS A 141 -11.59 4.16 -8.82
N GLU A 142 -12.75 4.84 -8.81
CA GLU A 142 -13.10 5.78 -9.87
C GLU A 142 -12.14 6.98 -9.86
N ILE A 143 -11.86 7.58 -8.70
CA ILE A 143 -10.89 8.69 -8.58
C ILE A 143 -9.50 8.28 -9.08
N LEU A 144 -9.03 7.09 -8.70
CA LEU A 144 -7.74 6.57 -9.18
C LEU A 144 -7.76 6.28 -10.68
N GLY A 145 -8.89 5.78 -11.20
CA GLY A 145 -9.09 5.57 -12.63
C GLY A 145 -8.92 6.87 -13.43
N ASP A 146 -9.56 7.94 -12.99
CA ASP A 146 -9.45 9.27 -13.61
C ASP A 146 -8.06 9.88 -13.46
N LEU A 147 -7.43 9.70 -12.30
CA LEU A 147 -6.09 10.23 -12.03
C LEU A 147 -5.02 9.58 -12.90
N PHE A 148 -5.11 8.25 -13.08
CA PHE A 148 -4.11 7.47 -13.83
C PHE A 148 -4.50 7.19 -15.27
N ASP A 149 -5.59 7.76 -15.79
CA ASP A 149 -5.94 7.63 -17.21
C ASP A 149 -4.81 8.18 -18.09
N GLY A 150 -4.31 7.33 -19.00
CA GLY A 150 -3.13 7.61 -19.82
C GLY A 150 -1.79 7.65 -19.05
N ARG A 151 -1.75 7.28 -17.75
CA ARG A 151 -0.56 7.31 -16.90
C ARG A 151 -0.20 5.95 -16.31
N VAL A 152 -0.72 4.89 -16.89
CA VAL A 152 -0.34 3.51 -16.60
C VAL A 152 0.63 3.04 -17.69
N GLY A 153 1.76 2.46 -17.28
CA GLY A 153 2.72 1.88 -18.22
C GLY A 153 2.15 0.72 -19.02
N PRO A 154 2.73 0.38 -20.18
CA PRO A 154 2.32 -0.77 -20.95
C PRO A 154 2.65 -2.09 -20.25
N SER A 155 1.86 -3.14 -20.54
CA SER A 155 2.23 -4.50 -20.13
C SER A 155 3.47 -4.97 -20.89
N TYR A 156 4.27 -5.82 -20.28
CA TYR A 156 5.25 -6.62 -21.03
C TYR A 156 4.55 -7.74 -21.77
N ASP A 157 5.10 -8.12 -22.92
CA ASP A 157 4.68 -9.32 -23.65
C ASP A 157 5.11 -10.61 -22.94
N ASP A 158 4.54 -11.73 -23.35
CA ASP A 158 4.77 -13.03 -22.70
C ASP A 158 6.24 -13.45 -22.77
N ALA A 159 6.93 -13.18 -23.88
CA ALA A 159 8.35 -13.53 -24.04
C ALA A 159 9.22 -12.75 -23.04
N ARG A 160 8.92 -11.47 -22.85
CA ARG A 160 9.62 -10.64 -21.88
C ARG A 160 9.32 -11.08 -20.44
N LEU A 161 8.06 -11.41 -20.12
CA LEU A 161 7.68 -11.92 -18.81
C LEU A 161 8.38 -13.25 -18.49
N GLU A 162 8.50 -14.18 -19.44
CA GLU A 162 9.27 -15.41 -19.25
C GLU A 162 10.76 -15.13 -18.96
N GLY A 163 11.34 -14.17 -19.67
CA GLY A 163 12.69 -13.68 -19.36
C GLY A 163 12.79 -13.11 -17.95
N MET A 164 11.81 -12.30 -17.53
CA MET A 164 11.77 -11.72 -16.19
C MET A 164 11.65 -12.77 -15.08
N ILE A 165 10.91 -13.86 -15.30
CA ILE A 165 10.84 -14.98 -14.36
C ILE A 165 12.22 -15.63 -14.21
N THR A 166 12.91 -15.87 -15.32
CA THR A 166 14.24 -16.49 -15.30
C THR A 166 15.28 -15.61 -14.59
N ASP A 167 15.33 -14.33 -14.96
CA ASP A 167 16.21 -13.34 -14.33
C ASP A 167 15.86 -13.12 -12.86
N GLY A 168 14.56 -13.06 -12.54
CA GLY A 168 14.05 -12.90 -11.19
C GLY A 168 14.48 -14.05 -10.28
N ALA A 169 14.40 -15.28 -10.75
CA ALA A 169 14.85 -16.46 -10.01
C ALA A 169 16.35 -16.39 -9.67
N GLU A 170 17.18 -15.99 -10.63
CA GLU A 170 18.62 -15.83 -10.38
C GLU A 170 18.92 -14.67 -9.43
N ARG A 171 18.21 -13.54 -9.57
CA ARG A 171 18.32 -12.40 -8.66
C ARG A 171 17.96 -12.78 -7.22
N TYR A 172 16.84 -13.46 -7.02
CA TYR A 172 16.33 -13.81 -5.69
C TYR A 172 17.24 -14.84 -4.99
N LYS A 173 17.75 -15.82 -5.73
CA LYS A 173 18.79 -16.74 -5.25
C LYS A 173 20.02 -15.99 -4.72
N ASN A 174 20.40 -14.89 -5.38
CA ASN A 174 21.52 -14.04 -4.98
C ASN A 174 21.12 -12.88 -4.04
N LYS A 175 19.87 -12.85 -3.57
CA LYS A 175 19.30 -11.78 -2.71
C LYS A 175 19.46 -10.39 -3.29
N ILE A 176 19.30 -10.25 -4.61
CA ILE A 176 19.36 -8.96 -5.30
C ILE A 176 17.96 -8.32 -5.27
N PRO A 177 17.79 -7.13 -4.68
CA PRO A 177 16.50 -6.45 -4.57
C PRO A 177 15.98 -5.97 -5.93
N PRO A 178 14.68 -5.59 -6.00
CA PRO A 178 13.67 -5.65 -4.93
C PRO A 178 12.96 -6.99 -4.87
N GLY A 179 12.30 -7.29 -3.73
CA GLY A 179 11.25 -8.30 -3.64
C GLY A 179 11.72 -9.75 -3.46
N PHE A 180 13.00 -10.03 -3.17
CA PHE A 180 13.50 -11.41 -3.06
C PHE A 180 12.89 -12.22 -1.92
N LYS A 181 12.21 -11.60 -0.96
CA LYS A 181 11.46 -12.32 0.09
C LYS A 181 10.15 -12.92 -0.42
N ASP A 182 9.69 -12.51 -1.57
CA ASP A 182 8.46 -13.01 -2.20
C ASP A 182 8.70 -14.33 -3.00
N GLU A 183 9.92 -14.84 -3.05
CA GLU A 183 10.30 -16.12 -3.70
C GLU A 183 9.42 -17.30 -3.26
N SER A 184 8.93 -17.28 -2.00
CA SER A 184 8.08 -18.34 -1.44
C SER A 184 6.59 -18.21 -1.79
N LYS A 185 6.17 -17.21 -2.56
CA LYS A 185 4.78 -17.10 -2.98
C LYS A 185 4.37 -18.30 -3.83
N PRO A 186 3.12 -18.80 -3.69
CA PRO A 186 2.64 -19.91 -4.50
C PRO A 186 2.73 -19.61 -5.98
N ILE A 187 3.21 -20.56 -6.76
CA ILE A 187 3.32 -20.49 -8.22
C ILE A 187 2.18 -21.32 -8.82
N GLY A 188 1.30 -20.70 -9.62
CA GLY A 188 0.28 -21.39 -10.40
C GLY A 188 0.79 -21.77 -11.79
N GLU A 189 -0.09 -22.36 -12.60
CA GLU A 189 0.26 -22.86 -13.94
C GLU A 189 0.29 -21.74 -15.00
N GLN A 190 -0.55 -20.69 -14.84
CA GLN A 190 -0.62 -19.61 -15.80
C GLN A 190 0.60 -18.68 -15.69
N LEU A 191 0.98 -18.05 -16.79
CA LEU A 191 2.10 -17.10 -16.82
C LEU A 191 1.96 -16.00 -15.78
N LYS A 192 0.75 -15.46 -15.61
CA LYS A 192 0.45 -14.46 -14.59
C LYS A 192 0.77 -14.96 -13.17
N ASP A 193 0.41 -16.21 -12.86
CA ASP A 193 0.66 -16.80 -11.55
C ASP A 193 2.15 -17.06 -11.33
N ARG A 194 2.86 -17.45 -12.40
CA ARG A 194 4.31 -17.65 -12.38
C ARG A 194 5.07 -16.34 -12.18
N CYS A 195 4.51 -15.22 -12.61
CA CYS A 195 5.05 -13.87 -12.35
C CYS A 195 4.82 -13.39 -10.91
N ALA A 196 3.87 -13.97 -10.16
CA ALA A 196 3.46 -13.47 -8.85
C ALA A 196 4.61 -13.33 -7.82
N PRO A 197 5.61 -14.23 -7.73
CA PRO A 197 6.77 -14.03 -6.87
C PRO A 197 7.64 -12.84 -7.26
N TYR A 198 7.64 -12.48 -8.55
CA TYR A 198 8.52 -11.48 -9.14
C TYR A 198 7.84 -10.14 -9.39
N GLY A 199 6.67 -9.91 -8.79
CA GLY A 199 5.87 -8.70 -8.99
C GLY A 199 6.64 -7.40 -8.75
N ASP A 200 7.34 -7.30 -7.62
CA ASP A 200 8.17 -6.14 -7.26
C ASP A 200 9.28 -5.91 -8.31
N TYR A 201 9.94 -6.97 -8.74
CA TYR A 201 10.99 -6.88 -9.75
C TYR A 201 10.44 -6.45 -11.12
N ILE A 202 9.31 -7.01 -11.56
CA ILE A 202 8.65 -6.65 -12.83
C ILE A 202 8.21 -5.18 -12.80
N GLY A 203 7.54 -4.76 -11.73
CA GLY A 203 7.11 -3.37 -11.55
C GLY A 203 8.28 -2.40 -11.54
N TRP A 204 9.37 -2.76 -10.87
CA TRP A 204 10.62 -1.98 -10.86
C TRP A 204 11.22 -1.84 -12.26
N MET A 205 11.27 -2.91 -13.05
CA MET A 205 11.81 -2.84 -14.41
C MET A 205 10.92 -2.01 -15.34
N GLN A 206 9.60 -2.10 -15.23
CA GLN A 206 8.68 -1.24 -15.97
C GLN A 206 8.91 0.24 -15.62
N LEU A 207 9.15 0.57 -14.35
CA LEU A 207 9.47 1.92 -13.89
C LEU A 207 10.80 2.41 -14.46
N MET A 208 11.84 1.58 -14.45
CA MET A 208 13.16 1.91 -15.01
C MET A 208 13.10 2.16 -16.51
N ASP A 209 12.30 1.36 -17.24
CA ASP A 209 12.12 1.55 -18.68
C ASP A 209 11.39 2.86 -18.98
N TYR A 210 10.35 3.18 -18.21
CA TYR A 210 9.63 4.44 -18.36
C TYR A 210 10.51 5.65 -18.03
N SER A 211 11.28 5.58 -16.95
CA SER A 211 12.26 6.62 -16.59
C SER A 211 13.26 6.89 -17.71
N LYS A 212 13.79 5.84 -18.34
CA LYS A 212 14.70 5.95 -19.48
C LYS A 212 14.04 6.56 -20.70
N LEU A 213 12.80 6.15 -21.01
CA LEU A 213 12.02 6.66 -22.14
C LEU A 213 11.78 8.17 -22.00
N GLU A 214 11.37 8.61 -20.82
CA GLU A 214 11.09 10.01 -20.49
C GLU A 214 12.36 10.86 -20.25
N GLY A 215 13.52 10.23 -20.05
CA GLY A 215 14.77 10.92 -19.68
C GLY A 215 14.69 11.65 -18.33
N ARG A 216 13.79 11.21 -17.43
CA ARG A 216 13.49 11.87 -16.15
C ARG A 216 13.87 11.00 -14.98
N GLY A 217 14.28 11.64 -13.87
CA GLY A 217 14.46 10.97 -12.59
C GLY A 217 13.12 10.49 -12.01
N VAL A 218 13.19 9.62 -11.01
CA VAL A 218 12.00 9.02 -10.35
C VAL A 218 12.05 9.27 -8.86
N ILE A 219 10.90 9.61 -8.30
CA ILE A 219 10.59 9.49 -6.88
C ILE A 219 9.65 8.32 -6.73
N PHE A 220 10.14 7.20 -6.20
CA PHE A 220 9.32 6.02 -5.94
C PHE A 220 8.74 6.11 -4.53
N VAL A 221 7.41 6.04 -4.43
CA VAL A 221 6.67 6.11 -3.17
C VAL A 221 6.17 4.71 -2.84
N THR A 222 6.63 4.17 -1.74
CA THR A 222 6.24 2.84 -1.24
C THR A 222 6.02 2.87 0.27
N GLY A 223 5.09 2.06 0.75
CA GLY A 223 4.89 1.75 2.16
C GLY A 223 5.66 0.50 2.60
N ASP A 224 6.43 -0.14 1.72
CA ASP A 224 7.17 -1.35 2.08
C ASP A 224 8.34 -1.02 3.03
N VAL A 225 8.45 -1.83 4.08
CA VAL A 225 9.49 -1.72 5.11
C VAL A 225 10.34 -2.99 5.23
N LYS A 226 10.17 -3.93 4.27
CA LYS A 226 10.89 -5.21 4.29
C LYS A 226 12.38 -5.04 4.02
N GLU A 227 13.14 -6.04 4.45
CA GLU A 227 14.61 -6.08 4.29
C GLU A 227 15.07 -6.34 2.84
N ASP A 228 14.18 -6.68 1.94
CA ASP A 228 14.43 -6.85 0.50
C ASP A 228 14.23 -5.56 -0.31
N TRP A 229 13.91 -4.47 0.40
CA TRP A 229 13.88 -3.10 -0.12
C TRP A 229 14.86 -2.19 0.62
N TRP A 230 15.11 -2.46 1.92
CA TRP A 230 15.80 -1.54 2.80
C TRP A 230 16.99 -2.18 3.50
N LEU A 231 18.15 -1.54 3.38
CA LEU A 231 19.30 -1.84 4.21
C LEU A 231 18.97 -1.49 5.67
N ARG A 232 19.03 -2.50 6.52
CA ARG A 232 18.78 -2.35 7.96
C ARG A 232 20.01 -2.72 8.76
N HIS A 233 20.31 -1.95 9.81
CA HIS A 233 21.37 -2.22 10.75
C HIS A 233 20.91 -1.91 12.18
N SER A 234 21.08 -2.85 13.09
CA SER A 234 20.67 -2.70 14.51
C SER A 234 19.23 -2.21 14.68
N GLY A 235 18.27 -2.74 13.89
CA GLY A 235 16.86 -2.39 13.91
C GLY A 235 16.49 -1.06 13.25
N LYS A 236 17.46 -0.31 12.72
CA LYS A 236 17.25 0.97 12.02
C LYS A 236 17.33 0.79 10.51
N THR A 237 16.45 1.46 9.79
CA THR A 237 16.55 1.60 8.33
C THR A 237 17.64 2.63 8.01
N ILE A 238 18.60 2.23 7.19
CA ILE A 238 19.76 3.06 6.82
C ILE A 238 19.54 3.72 5.47
N GLY A 239 18.96 2.99 4.52
CA GLY A 239 18.69 3.46 3.17
C GLY A 239 18.14 2.37 2.28
N PRO A 240 17.91 2.62 0.98
CA PRO A 240 17.55 1.56 0.03
C PRO A 240 18.69 0.54 -0.08
N LEU A 241 18.31 -0.70 -0.37
CA LEU A 241 19.24 -1.82 -0.52
C LEU A 241 19.96 -1.77 -1.88
#